data_7908242dbc6480c44f9aaee3bc0c87bc
#
_entry.id   7908242dbc6480c44f9aaee3bc0c87bc
#
_cell.length_a   1.000
_cell.length_b   1.000
_cell.length_c   1.000
_cell.angle_alpha   90.00
_cell.angle_beta   90.00
_cell.angle_gamma   90.00
#
_symmetry.space_group_name_H-M   'P 1'
#
loop_
_entity.id
_entity.type
_entity.pdbx_description
1 polymer ?
#
loop_
_entity_poly.entity_id
_entity_poly.type
_entity_poly.pdbx_seq_one_letter_code
_entity_poly.pdbx_strand_id
1 'polypeptide(L)'
;TDDVPVLKDFSLTIPAGETLALVGHTGSGKSSIGKLIARFYEFQEGQLLIDGQDIRTFDLRSYREKLGVVTQTPFLFDGTIMDNIRYGNPNATDAEVERAAKLVGHGDWIDTLPNGLQTQVGERGGSLSMGQRQLVSLARVMLQNPSIFILDEATASIDPLTETLIQEGLDIVLDNRTSIVIAHRLSTIKNADRIIVLREGEIIEEGTHDTLLKDGGHYAELYNTYFRHQSLEYIENAKNVLNAV
;
A
#
# COMPACT_ATOMS: atom_id res chain seq x y z
N THR A 1 -9.40 14.34 29.13
CA THR A 1 -8.87 14.66 27.78
C THR A 1 -10.08 14.63 26.88
N ASP A 2 -10.42 15.78 26.30
CA ASP A 2 -11.50 15.87 25.32
C ASP A 2 -11.18 14.90 24.18
N ASP A 3 -12.06 13.94 23.94
CA ASP A 3 -11.93 12.97 22.84
C ASP A 3 -12.19 13.72 21.52
N VAL A 4 -11.12 14.28 20.95
CA VAL A 4 -11.19 14.90 19.62
C VAL A 4 -11.29 13.77 18.60
N PRO A 5 -12.37 13.68 17.81
CA PRO A 5 -12.52 12.64 16.81
C PRO A 5 -11.41 12.75 15.74
N VAL A 6 -10.84 11.60 15.37
CA VAL A 6 -9.79 11.52 14.33
C VAL A 6 -10.37 11.76 12.95
N LEU A 7 -11.58 11.30 12.69
CA LEU A 7 -12.34 11.55 11.47
C LEU A 7 -13.62 12.30 11.84
N LYS A 8 -13.86 13.45 11.19
CA LYS A 8 -14.98 14.33 11.47
C LYS A 8 -15.85 14.44 10.23
N ASP A 9 -17.16 14.25 10.39
CA ASP A 9 -18.11 14.35 9.27
C ASP A 9 -17.63 13.67 7.98
N PHE A 10 -16.88 12.56 8.16
CA PHE A 10 -16.20 11.87 7.09
C PHE A 10 -17.17 10.93 6.36
N SER A 11 -17.39 11.20 5.07
CA SER A 11 -18.20 10.33 4.21
C SER A 11 -17.44 10.06 2.91
N LEU A 12 -17.26 8.79 2.58
CA LEU A 12 -16.51 8.36 1.40
C LEU A 12 -17.14 7.09 0.84
N THR A 13 -17.39 7.08 -0.46
CA THR A 13 -17.82 5.88 -1.20
C THR A 13 -16.71 5.48 -2.16
N ILE A 14 -16.33 4.20 -2.13
CA ILE A 14 -15.31 3.63 -3.02
C ILE A 14 -16.00 2.59 -3.90
N PRO A 15 -16.14 2.82 -5.21
CA PRO A 15 -16.66 1.85 -6.16
C PRO A 15 -15.81 0.57 -6.19
N ALA A 16 -16.46 -0.56 -6.49
CA ALA A 16 -15.74 -1.81 -6.68
C ALA A 16 -14.76 -1.71 -7.86
N GLY A 17 -13.53 -2.18 -7.64
CA GLY A 17 -12.47 -2.14 -8.64
C GLY A 17 -11.71 -0.80 -8.73
N GLU A 18 -12.07 0.20 -7.91
CA GLU A 18 -11.37 1.49 -7.89
C GLU A 18 -10.08 1.42 -7.07
N THR A 19 -9.02 2.04 -7.57
CA THR A 19 -7.82 2.36 -6.80
C THR A 19 -7.90 3.77 -6.26
N LEU A 20 -8.08 3.90 -4.95
CA LEU A 20 -8.17 5.16 -4.22
C LEU A 20 -6.86 5.50 -3.53
N ALA A 21 -6.27 6.66 -3.81
CA ALA A 21 -5.12 7.16 -3.08
C ALA A 21 -5.55 8.14 -1.97
N LEU A 22 -5.04 7.93 -0.75
CA LEU A 22 -5.20 8.84 0.38
C LEU A 22 -3.92 9.66 0.54
N VAL A 23 -4.01 10.97 0.45
CA VAL A 23 -2.91 11.93 0.52
C VAL A 23 -3.16 12.96 1.62
N GLY A 24 -2.12 13.46 2.26
CA GLY A 24 -2.23 14.47 3.33
C GLY A 24 -1.05 14.39 4.30
N HIS A 25 -0.91 15.36 5.17
CA HIS A 25 0.15 15.39 6.19
C HIS A 25 0.04 14.24 7.19
N THR A 26 1.13 13.97 7.90
CA THR A 26 1.11 13.03 9.05
C THR A 26 0.06 13.50 10.06
N GLY A 27 -0.73 12.55 10.56
CA GLY A 27 -1.83 12.86 11.50
C GLY A 27 -3.15 13.27 10.84
N SER A 28 -3.26 13.34 9.51
CA SER A 28 -4.52 13.72 8.83
C SER A 28 -5.62 12.66 8.85
N GLY A 29 -5.37 11.44 9.38
CA GLY A 29 -6.37 10.38 9.48
C GLY A 29 -6.22 9.22 8.48
N LYS A 30 -5.32 9.27 7.50
CA LYS A 30 -5.14 8.25 6.44
C LYS A 30 -5.02 6.82 6.97
N SER A 31 -4.05 6.59 7.85
CA SER A 31 -3.82 5.25 8.42
C SER A 31 -4.97 4.80 9.34
N SER A 32 -5.74 5.73 9.90
CA SER A 32 -6.94 5.40 10.68
C SER A 32 -8.03 4.82 9.80
N ILE A 33 -8.23 5.36 8.59
CA ILE A 33 -9.17 4.81 7.61
C ILE A 33 -8.80 3.36 7.27
N GLY A 34 -7.53 3.11 6.91
CA GLY A 34 -7.05 1.75 6.63
C GLY A 34 -7.26 0.79 7.80
N LYS A 35 -6.98 1.24 9.03
CA LYS A 35 -7.15 0.43 10.25
C LYS A 35 -8.62 0.15 10.58
N LEU A 36 -9.54 1.07 10.30
CA LEU A 36 -10.98 0.87 10.44
C LEU A 36 -11.49 -0.16 9.42
N ILE A 37 -11.09 -0.03 8.15
CA ILE A 37 -11.45 -1.00 7.11
C ILE A 37 -10.87 -2.38 7.46
N ALA A 38 -9.63 -2.47 7.97
CA ALA A 38 -9.03 -3.73 8.41
C ALA A 38 -9.65 -4.31 9.70
N ARG A 39 -10.59 -3.57 10.32
CA ARG A 39 -11.15 -3.91 11.64
C ARG A 39 -10.05 -4.19 12.68
N PHE A 40 -9.00 -3.37 12.69
CA PHE A 40 -8.05 -3.32 13.79
C PHE A 40 -8.57 -2.46 14.94
N TYR A 41 -9.47 -1.52 14.61
CA TYR A 41 -10.23 -0.70 15.56
C TYR A 41 -11.69 -0.69 15.16
N GLU A 42 -12.57 -0.54 16.15
CA GLU A 42 -14.00 -0.28 15.94
C GLU A 42 -14.23 1.25 15.99
N PHE A 43 -15.12 1.74 15.12
CA PHE A 43 -15.55 3.13 15.15
C PHE A 43 -16.65 3.32 16.21
N GLN A 44 -16.67 4.50 16.84
CA GLN A 44 -17.64 4.84 17.89
C GLN A 44 -18.97 5.29 17.29
N GLU A 45 -18.92 6.08 16.22
CA GLU A 45 -20.09 6.65 15.55
C GLU A 45 -20.01 6.44 14.04
N GLY A 46 -21.14 6.55 13.35
CA GLY A 46 -21.23 6.37 11.91
C GLY A 46 -21.40 4.92 11.47
N GLN A 47 -21.07 4.67 10.20
CA GLN A 47 -21.21 3.36 9.56
C GLN A 47 -20.02 3.11 8.63
N LEU A 48 -19.58 1.86 8.52
CA LEU A 48 -18.69 1.39 7.48
C LEU A 48 -19.34 0.17 6.82
N LEU A 49 -19.68 0.34 5.53
CA LEU A 49 -20.42 -0.66 4.78
C LEU A 49 -19.56 -1.23 3.66
N ILE A 50 -19.66 -2.54 3.41
CA ILE A 50 -19.15 -3.21 2.21
C ILE A 50 -20.33 -3.84 1.52
N ASP A 51 -20.57 -3.45 0.26
CA ASP A 51 -21.73 -3.89 -0.53
C ASP A 51 -23.07 -3.67 0.23
N GLY A 52 -23.18 -2.55 0.94
CA GLY A 52 -24.35 -2.16 1.73
C GLY A 52 -24.50 -2.87 3.08
N GLN A 53 -23.57 -3.74 3.46
CA GLN A 53 -23.61 -4.48 4.71
C GLN A 53 -22.58 -3.94 5.70
N ASP A 54 -22.98 -3.69 6.96
CA ASP A 54 -22.08 -3.20 8.01
C ASP A 54 -20.98 -4.22 8.32
N ILE A 55 -19.71 -3.77 8.28
CA ILE A 55 -18.55 -4.65 8.47
C ILE A 55 -18.55 -5.38 9.81
N ARG A 56 -19.23 -4.84 10.83
CA ARG A 56 -19.32 -5.46 12.16
C ARG A 56 -20.17 -6.73 12.16
N THR A 57 -21.03 -6.90 11.15
CA THR A 57 -21.88 -8.10 10.99
C THR A 57 -21.16 -9.28 10.34
N PHE A 58 -20.00 -9.05 9.70
CA PHE A 58 -19.21 -10.13 9.11
C PHE A 58 -18.48 -10.93 10.18
N ASP A 59 -18.37 -12.24 9.97
CA ASP A 59 -17.37 -13.05 10.67
C ASP A 59 -15.96 -12.50 10.38
N LEU A 60 -15.22 -12.19 11.44
CA LEU A 60 -13.95 -11.48 11.33
C LEU A 60 -12.89 -12.26 10.53
N ARG A 61 -12.88 -13.58 10.64
CA ARG A 61 -11.94 -14.43 9.93
C ARG A 61 -12.24 -14.43 8.44
N SER A 62 -13.49 -14.73 8.08
CA SER A 62 -13.95 -14.74 6.68
C SER A 62 -13.78 -13.38 6.02
N TYR A 63 -14.00 -12.29 6.76
CA TYR A 63 -13.76 -10.93 6.29
C TYR A 63 -12.27 -10.69 5.97
N ARG A 64 -11.38 -11.03 6.90
CA ARG A 64 -9.93 -10.83 6.73
C ARG A 64 -9.32 -11.71 5.65
N GLU A 65 -9.92 -12.86 5.33
CA GLU A 65 -9.52 -13.70 4.18
C GLU A 65 -9.73 -12.96 2.83
N LYS A 66 -10.65 -11.99 2.77
CA LYS A 66 -10.92 -11.16 1.58
C LYS A 66 -10.17 -9.84 1.57
N LEU A 67 -9.37 -9.57 2.60
CA LEU A 67 -8.68 -8.32 2.81
C LEU A 67 -7.16 -8.54 2.78
N GLY A 68 -6.47 -7.97 1.79
CA GLY A 68 -5.00 -7.92 1.74
C GLY A 68 -4.51 -6.64 2.38
N VAL A 69 -3.54 -6.74 3.28
CA VAL A 69 -2.94 -5.55 3.93
C VAL A 69 -1.43 -5.63 3.84
N VAL A 70 -0.83 -4.60 3.26
CA VAL A 70 0.63 -4.36 3.32
C VAL A 70 0.85 -3.12 4.15
N THR A 71 1.49 -3.30 5.30
CA THR A 71 1.78 -2.22 6.25
C THR A 71 3.13 -1.56 5.93
N GLN A 72 3.31 -0.34 6.41
CA GLN A 72 4.54 0.44 6.30
C GLN A 72 5.80 -0.37 6.70
N THR A 73 5.69 -1.15 7.76
CA THR A 73 6.75 -2.07 8.20
C THR A 73 6.21 -3.50 8.10
N PRO A 74 6.55 -4.24 7.02
CA PRO A 74 6.09 -5.61 6.86
C PRO A 74 6.59 -6.50 7.98
N PHE A 75 5.68 -7.24 8.60
CA PHE A 75 5.99 -8.21 9.62
C PHE A 75 6.15 -9.61 9.02
N LEU A 76 7.28 -10.26 9.33
CA LEU A 76 7.53 -11.65 8.97
C LEU A 76 7.64 -12.50 10.22
N PHE A 77 7.05 -13.68 10.16
CA PHE A 77 7.14 -14.71 11.19
C PHE A 77 8.48 -15.45 11.05
N ASP A 78 8.98 -15.99 12.12
CA ASP A 78 10.15 -16.86 12.06
C ASP A 78 9.90 -18.07 11.17
N GLY A 79 10.90 -18.51 10.41
CA GLY A 79 10.79 -19.55 9.40
C GLY A 79 11.38 -19.14 8.04
N THR A 80 10.99 -19.82 6.98
CA THR A 80 11.45 -19.54 5.63
C THR A 80 10.65 -18.43 4.96
N ILE A 81 11.16 -17.89 3.85
CA ILE A 81 10.39 -17.00 2.98
C ILE A 81 9.16 -17.72 2.43
N MET A 82 9.29 -18.99 2.03
CA MET A 82 8.18 -19.84 1.56
C MET A 82 7.07 -19.92 2.62
N ASP A 83 7.41 -20.18 3.88
CA ASP A 83 6.44 -20.22 4.98
C ASP A 83 5.72 -18.88 5.12
N ASN A 84 6.47 -17.79 5.05
CA ASN A 84 5.92 -16.44 5.17
C ASN A 84 4.96 -16.07 4.04
N ILE A 85 5.23 -16.48 2.81
CA ILE A 85 4.30 -16.28 1.69
C ILE A 85 3.06 -17.16 1.89
N ARG A 86 3.22 -18.41 2.34
CA ARG A 86 2.13 -19.35 2.59
C ARG A 86 1.12 -18.88 3.63
N TYR A 87 1.48 -17.92 4.50
CA TYR A 87 0.50 -17.28 5.40
C TYR A 87 -0.66 -16.62 4.65
N GLY A 88 -0.49 -16.22 3.37
CA GLY A 88 -1.58 -15.72 2.54
C GLY A 88 -2.65 -16.77 2.25
N ASN A 89 -2.26 -18.03 2.10
CA ASN A 89 -3.15 -19.18 1.96
C ASN A 89 -2.47 -20.43 2.55
N PRO A 90 -2.80 -20.83 3.80
CA PRO A 90 -2.15 -21.95 4.48
C PRO A 90 -2.30 -23.30 3.77
N ASN A 91 -3.30 -23.44 2.89
CA ASN A 91 -3.56 -24.66 2.14
C ASN A 91 -2.86 -24.71 0.77
N ALA A 92 -2.10 -23.66 0.42
CA ALA A 92 -1.42 -23.58 -0.86
C ALA A 92 -0.26 -24.59 -0.95
N THR A 93 -0.12 -25.21 -2.11
CA THR A 93 1.02 -26.05 -2.46
C THR A 93 2.29 -25.23 -2.66
N ASP A 94 3.46 -25.87 -2.59
CA ASP A 94 4.75 -25.22 -2.86
C ASP A 94 4.77 -24.55 -4.24
N ALA A 95 4.20 -25.20 -5.25
CA ALA A 95 4.12 -24.67 -6.61
C ALA A 95 3.25 -23.40 -6.70
N GLU A 96 2.20 -23.29 -5.88
CA GLU A 96 1.37 -22.06 -5.82
C GLU A 96 2.10 -20.94 -5.12
N VAL A 97 2.84 -21.24 -4.05
CA VAL A 97 3.69 -20.27 -3.36
C VAL A 97 4.78 -19.73 -4.28
N GLU A 98 5.47 -20.62 -5.01
CA GLU A 98 6.48 -20.23 -6.00
C GLU A 98 5.90 -19.36 -7.11
N ARG A 99 4.72 -19.68 -7.63
CA ARG A 99 4.06 -18.86 -8.64
C ARG A 99 3.74 -17.46 -8.09
N ALA A 100 3.21 -17.38 -6.88
CA ALA A 100 2.92 -16.09 -6.25
C ALA A 100 4.19 -15.25 -6.04
N ALA A 101 5.28 -15.88 -5.61
CA ALA A 101 6.57 -15.21 -5.47
C ALA A 101 7.12 -14.68 -6.81
N LYS A 102 6.97 -15.45 -7.89
CA LYS A 102 7.42 -15.07 -9.25
C LYS A 102 6.56 -13.98 -9.90
N LEU A 103 5.32 -13.76 -9.45
CA LEU A 103 4.52 -12.63 -9.91
C LEU A 103 5.07 -11.28 -9.45
N VAL A 104 5.81 -11.25 -8.36
CA VAL A 104 6.43 -10.03 -7.85
C VAL A 104 7.81 -9.88 -8.50
N GLY A 105 7.99 -8.83 -9.31
CA GLY A 105 9.27 -8.52 -9.97
C GLY A 105 9.82 -9.72 -10.77
N HIS A 106 8.96 -10.43 -11.49
CA HIS A 106 9.30 -11.61 -12.32
C HIS A 106 10.06 -12.73 -11.58
N GLY A 107 10.22 -12.62 -10.26
CA GLY A 107 10.93 -13.57 -9.42
C GLY A 107 12.45 -13.34 -9.31
N ASP A 108 13.00 -12.33 -9.97
CA ASP A 108 14.44 -12.05 -9.99
C ASP A 108 15.02 -11.82 -8.57
N TRP A 109 14.21 -11.30 -7.67
CA TRP A 109 14.60 -11.11 -6.28
C TRP A 109 14.88 -12.42 -5.54
N ILE A 110 14.28 -13.55 -5.98
CA ILE A 110 14.45 -14.87 -5.38
C ILE A 110 15.90 -15.36 -5.60
N ASP A 111 16.46 -15.07 -6.77
CA ASP A 111 17.80 -15.48 -7.14
C ASP A 111 18.87 -14.71 -6.34
N THR A 112 18.53 -13.58 -5.75
CA THR A 112 19.42 -12.82 -4.85
C THR A 112 19.52 -13.40 -3.45
N LEU A 113 18.67 -14.37 -3.10
CA LEU A 113 18.58 -14.97 -1.77
C LEU A 113 19.50 -16.20 -1.68
N PRO A 114 20.21 -16.42 -0.54
CA PRO A 114 21.19 -17.49 -0.40
C PRO A 114 20.64 -18.91 -0.68
N ASN A 115 19.37 -19.16 -0.33
CA ASN A 115 18.69 -20.43 -0.50
C ASN A 115 17.31 -20.26 -1.19
N GLY A 116 17.17 -19.24 -2.06
CA GLY A 116 15.90 -18.91 -2.70
C GLY A 116 14.77 -18.78 -1.67
N LEU A 117 13.61 -19.35 -1.94
CA LEU A 117 12.45 -19.29 -1.03
C LEU A 117 12.65 -20.08 0.29
N GLN A 118 13.68 -20.94 0.40
CA GLN A 118 14.04 -21.64 1.64
C GLN A 118 14.95 -20.81 2.55
N THR A 119 15.26 -19.57 2.17
CA THR A 119 16.05 -18.65 3.01
C THR A 119 15.29 -18.36 4.31
N GLN A 120 15.99 -18.49 5.45
CA GLN A 120 15.47 -18.17 6.78
C GLN A 120 15.38 -16.65 6.96
N VAL A 121 14.21 -16.16 7.37
CA VAL A 121 13.99 -14.71 7.52
C VAL A 121 14.55 -14.15 8.83
N GLY A 122 14.79 -15.02 9.82
CA GLY A 122 15.21 -14.62 11.16
C GLY A 122 14.10 -13.94 11.97
N GLU A 123 14.42 -13.57 13.20
CA GLU A 123 13.44 -12.91 14.09
C GLU A 123 12.88 -11.65 13.43
N ARG A 124 11.55 -11.60 13.24
CA ARG A 124 10.81 -10.50 12.59
C ARG A 124 11.33 -10.09 11.20
N GLY A 125 11.97 -11.02 10.49
CA GLY A 125 12.55 -10.75 9.18
C GLY A 125 13.90 -10.04 9.24
N GLY A 126 14.61 -10.11 10.36
CA GLY A 126 15.87 -9.40 10.60
C GLY A 126 17.01 -9.77 9.64
N SER A 127 16.95 -10.95 9.00
CA SER A 127 17.94 -11.38 8.01
C SER A 127 17.72 -10.79 6.61
N LEU A 128 16.59 -10.07 6.40
CA LEU A 128 16.22 -9.51 5.11
C LEU A 128 16.28 -7.98 5.13
N SER A 129 16.61 -7.38 3.98
CA SER A 129 16.47 -5.94 3.77
C SER A 129 15.00 -5.50 3.87
N MET A 130 14.75 -4.20 4.04
CA MET A 130 13.38 -3.66 4.05
C MET A 130 12.66 -3.97 2.74
N GLY A 131 13.32 -3.80 1.59
CA GLY A 131 12.78 -4.10 0.29
C GLY A 131 12.41 -5.58 0.13
N GLN A 132 13.31 -6.50 0.53
CA GLN A 132 13.03 -7.95 0.50
C GLN A 132 11.81 -8.30 1.38
N ARG A 133 11.66 -7.69 2.57
CA ARG A 133 10.46 -7.88 3.40
C ARG A 133 9.19 -7.40 2.70
N GLN A 134 9.25 -6.28 1.97
CA GLN A 134 8.12 -5.80 1.18
C GLN A 134 7.76 -6.76 0.04
N LEU A 135 8.77 -7.27 -0.71
CA LEU A 135 8.54 -8.27 -1.77
C LEU A 135 7.87 -9.54 -1.23
N VAL A 136 8.33 -10.06 -0.09
CA VAL A 136 7.68 -11.21 0.59
C VAL A 136 6.23 -10.88 0.98
N SER A 137 5.97 -9.68 1.49
CA SER A 137 4.63 -9.25 1.88
C SER A 137 3.70 -9.12 0.66
N LEU A 138 4.20 -8.60 -0.45
CA LEU A 138 3.45 -8.56 -1.72
C LEU A 138 3.15 -9.96 -2.25
N ALA A 139 4.15 -10.86 -2.26
CA ALA A 139 3.95 -12.25 -2.67
C ALA A 139 2.91 -12.97 -1.79
N ARG A 140 2.88 -12.67 -0.48
CA ARG A 140 1.83 -13.16 0.44
C ARG A 140 0.44 -12.70 0.01
N VAL A 141 0.28 -11.42 -0.35
CA VAL A 141 -0.99 -10.86 -0.83
C VAL A 141 -1.37 -11.45 -2.20
N MET A 142 -0.40 -11.65 -3.10
CA MET A 142 -0.65 -12.34 -4.38
C MET A 142 -1.23 -13.74 -4.17
N LEU A 143 -0.65 -14.51 -3.23
CA LEU A 143 -1.13 -15.86 -2.91
C LEU A 143 -2.52 -15.84 -2.25
N GLN A 144 -2.80 -14.85 -1.41
CA GLN A 144 -4.09 -14.65 -0.76
C GLN A 144 -5.18 -14.29 -1.75
N ASN A 145 -4.85 -13.53 -2.80
CA ASN A 145 -5.77 -13.02 -3.81
C ASN A 145 -7.02 -12.34 -3.23
N PRO A 146 -6.86 -11.27 -2.45
CA PRO A 146 -7.97 -10.60 -1.75
C PRO A 146 -8.83 -9.78 -2.72
N SER A 147 -10.10 -9.52 -2.33
CA SER A 147 -11.01 -8.63 -3.07
C SER A 147 -10.77 -7.16 -2.76
N ILE A 148 -10.30 -6.85 -1.56
CA ILE A 148 -9.96 -5.49 -1.10
C ILE A 148 -8.49 -5.48 -0.70
N PHE A 149 -7.76 -4.48 -1.16
CA PHE A 149 -6.34 -4.30 -0.85
C PHE A 149 -6.10 -2.97 -0.14
N ILE A 150 -5.35 -3.00 0.95
CA ILE A 150 -4.90 -1.81 1.68
C ILE A 150 -3.38 -1.78 1.67
N LEU A 151 -2.83 -0.70 1.15
CA LEU A 151 -1.41 -0.42 1.16
C LEU A 151 -1.13 0.80 2.04
N ASP A 152 -0.38 0.62 3.12
CA ASP A 152 0.24 1.72 3.87
C ASP A 152 1.70 1.79 3.47
N GLU A 153 2.00 2.69 2.52
CA GLU A 153 3.28 2.75 1.82
C GLU A 153 4.37 3.36 2.72
N ALA A 154 5.53 2.71 2.76
CA ALA A 154 6.68 3.20 3.51
C ALA A 154 7.52 4.19 2.69
N THR A 155 8.05 5.20 3.38
CA THR A 155 9.08 6.12 2.84
C THR A 155 10.50 5.62 3.07
N ALA A 156 10.70 4.36 3.48
CA ALA A 156 12.01 3.82 3.79
C ALA A 156 12.92 3.83 2.56
N SER A 157 14.20 4.12 2.79
CA SER A 157 15.23 4.03 1.76
C SER A 157 15.37 2.59 1.30
N ILE A 158 14.90 2.32 0.11
CA ILE A 158 15.03 1.05 -0.63
C ILE A 158 15.95 1.34 -1.81
N ASP A 159 16.79 0.39 -2.18
CA ASP A 159 17.62 0.55 -3.37
C ASP A 159 16.74 0.64 -4.65
N PRO A 160 17.20 1.36 -5.69
CA PRO A 160 16.37 1.63 -6.86
C PRO A 160 15.91 0.38 -7.61
N LEU A 161 16.72 -0.68 -7.63
CA LEU A 161 16.36 -1.93 -8.31
C LEU A 161 15.21 -2.62 -7.57
N THR A 162 15.35 -2.81 -6.28
CA THR A 162 14.28 -3.40 -5.44
C THR A 162 13.01 -2.52 -5.47
N GLU A 163 13.16 -1.21 -5.56
CA GLU A 163 12.02 -0.29 -5.69
C GLU A 163 11.23 -0.53 -6.97
N THR A 164 11.93 -0.76 -8.09
CA THR A 164 11.27 -1.11 -9.37
C THR A 164 10.49 -2.43 -9.25
N LEU A 165 11.09 -3.47 -8.66
CA LEU A 165 10.41 -4.77 -8.46
C LEU A 165 9.17 -4.65 -7.57
N ILE A 166 9.23 -3.81 -6.54
CA ILE A 166 8.08 -3.53 -5.67
C ILE A 166 6.98 -2.83 -6.47
N GLN A 167 7.32 -1.83 -7.29
CA GLN A 167 6.34 -1.09 -8.10
C GLN A 167 5.65 -2.00 -9.11
N GLU A 168 6.39 -2.84 -9.83
CA GLU A 168 5.84 -3.85 -10.74
C GLU A 168 4.88 -4.81 -10.00
N GLY A 169 5.28 -5.27 -8.81
CA GLY A 169 4.44 -6.10 -7.97
C GLY A 169 3.17 -5.38 -7.52
N LEU A 170 3.25 -4.09 -7.18
CA LEU A 170 2.10 -3.27 -6.81
C LEU A 170 1.15 -3.11 -7.98
N ASP A 171 1.63 -2.81 -9.18
CA ASP A 171 0.80 -2.65 -10.37
C ASP A 171 -0.04 -3.92 -10.64
N ILE A 172 0.55 -5.11 -10.44
CA ILE A 172 -0.18 -6.38 -10.54
C ILE A 172 -1.20 -6.56 -9.41
N VAL A 173 -0.83 -6.20 -8.16
CA VAL A 173 -1.75 -6.33 -7.00
C VAL A 173 -2.93 -5.38 -7.13
N LEU A 174 -2.72 -4.16 -7.62
CA LEU A 174 -3.76 -3.14 -7.73
C LEU A 174 -4.75 -3.44 -8.86
N ASP A 175 -4.33 -4.17 -9.90
CA ASP A 175 -5.18 -4.47 -11.06
C ASP A 175 -6.41 -5.29 -10.66
N ASN A 176 -7.58 -4.85 -11.15
CA ASN A 176 -8.89 -5.50 -10.97
C ASN A 176 -9.32 -5.71 -9.49
N ARG A 177 -8.89 -4.84 -8.57
CA ARG A 177 -9.26 -4.90 -7.13
C ARG A 177 -9.69 -3.55 -6.62
N THR A 178 -10.52 -3.56 -5.59
CA THR A 178 -10.78 -2.34 -4.82
C THR A 178 -9.58 -2.09 -3.90
N SER A 179 -8.87 -1.00 -4.15
CA SER A 179 -7.60 -0.72 -3.48
C SER A 179 -7.61 0.62 -2.77
N ILE A 180 -7.15 0.65 -1.54
CA ILE A 180 -6.95 1.88 -0.76
C ILE A 180 -5.45 2.01 -0.48
N VAL A 181 -4.85 3.05 -1.05
CA VAL A 181 -3.41 3.29 -0.94
C VAL A 181 -3.15 4.55 -0.12
N ILE A 182 -2.48 4.41 1.02
CA ILE A 182 -1.92 5.53 1.78
C ILE A 182 -0.58 5.83 1.12
N ALA A 183 -0.61 6.75 0.15
CA ALA A 183 0.47 6.92 -0.78
C ALA A 183 1.54 7.88 -0.28
N HIS A 184 2.79 7.44 -0.38
CA HIS A 184 4.00 8.22 -0.15
C HIS A 184 4.91 8.30 -1.39
N ARG A 185 4.52 7.63 -2.50
CA ARG A 185 5.24 7.62 -3.77
C ARG A 185 4.40 8.26 -4.86
N LEU A 186 5.08 9.06 -5.69
CA LEU A 186 4.42 9.75 -6.80
C LEU A 186 3.83 8.77 -7.81
N SER A 187 4.54 7.67 -8.14
CA SER A 187 4.06 6.66 -9.09
C SER A 187 2.70 6.09 -8.69
N THR A 188 2.54 5.72 -7.43
CA THR A 188 1.30 5.16 -6.90
C THR A 188 0.15 6.17 -6.94
N ILE A 189 0.43 7.45 -6.60
CA ILE A 189 -0.56 8.52 -6.63
C ILE A 189 -1.03 8.80 -8.07
N LYS A 190 -0.11 8.86 -9.03
CA LYS A 190 -0.42 9.17 -10.43
C LYS A 190 -1.27 8.12 -11.10
N ASN A 191 -1.09 6.86 -10.71
CA ASN A 191 -1.80 5.71 -11.27
C ASN A 191 -3.14 5.43 -10.58
N ALA A 192 -3.46 6.14 -9.48
CA ALA A 192 -4.74 5.99 -8.80
C ALA A 192 -5.89 6.58 -9.63
N ASP A 193 -7.03 5.89 -9.64
CA ASP A 193 -8.25 6.36 -10.31
C ASP A 193 -8.78 7.65 -9.67
N ARG A 194 -8.63 7.75 -8.36
CA ARG A 194 -9.08 8.89 -7.56
C ARG A 194 -8.16 9.14 -6.38
N ILE A 195 -7.98 10.41 -6.06
CA ILE A 195 -7.18 10.90 -4.94
C ILE A 195 -8.10 11.64 -3.97
N ILE A 196 -8.01 11.30 -2.70
CA ILE A 196 -8.64 12.02 -1.59
C ILE A 196 -7.56 12.72 -0.79
N VAL A 197 -7.69 14.02 -0.67
CA VAL A 197 -6.78 14.85 0.14
C VAL A 197 -7.41 15.07 1.51
N LEU A 198 -6.68 14.65 2.54
CA LEU A 198 -7.13 14.69 3.93
C LEU A 198 -6.36 15.74 4.72
N ARG A 199 -7.08 16.52 5.50
CA ARG A 199 -6.54 17.43 6.50
C ARG A 199 -7.39 17.38 7.78
N GLU A 200 -6.75 17.11 8.92
CA GLU A 200 -7.39 17.10 10.25
C GLU A 200 -8.66 16.23 10.35
N GLY A 201 -8.68 15.09 9.63
CA GLY A 201 -9.78 14.14 9.62
C GLY A 201 -10.91 14.44 8.64
N GLU A 202 -10.76 15.49 7.81
CA GLU A 202 -11.75 15.92 6.83
C GLU A 202 -11.22 15.74 5.40
N ILE A 203 -12.12 15.48 4.45
CA ILE A 203 -11.81 15.51 3.02
C ILE A 203 -11.86 16.96 2.57
N ILE A 204 -10.73 17.49 2.07
CA ILE A 204 -10.63 18.87 1.61
C ILE A 204 -10.57 18.99 0.08
N GLU A 205 -10.09 17.95 -0.61
CA GLU A 205 -10.04 17.90 -2.07
C GLU A 205 -10.24 16.45 -2.53
N GLU A 206 -10.82 16.31 -3.72
CA GLU A 206 -11.05 15.03 -4.39
C GLU A 206 -10.90 15.20 -5.90
N GLY A 207 -10.19 14.28 -6.56
CA GLY A 207 -9.98 14.34 -8.00
C GLY A 207 -8.92 13.36 -8.49
N THR A 208 -8.44 13.58 -9.72
CA THR A 208 -7.29 12.88 -10.29
C THR A 208 -6.01 13.70 -10.08
N HIS A 209 -4.85 13.09 -10.32
CA HIS A 209 -3.56 13.79 -10.26
C HIS A 209 -3.57 15.08 -11.09
N ASP A 210 -4.02 14.99 -12.34
CA ASP A 210 -3.99 16.11 -13.28
C ASP A 210 -4.98 17.22 -12.91
N THR A 211 -6.19 16.86 -12.46
CA THR A 211 -7.20 17.84 -12.06
C THR A 211 -6.77 18.61 -10.82
N LEU A 212 -6.30 17.90 -9.79
CA LEU A 212 -5.89 18.49 -8.53
C LEU A 212 -4.62 19.37 -8.68
N LEU A 213 -3.69 19.01 -9.57
CA LEU A 213 -2.56 19.88 -9.88
C LEU A 213 -2.99 21.16 -10.58
N LYS A 214 -3.93 21.05 -11.54
CA LYS A 214 -4.45 22.21 -12.28
C LYS A 214 -5.22 23.17 -11.39
N ASP A 215 -5.95 22.65 -10.41
CA ASP A 215 -6.72 23.44 -9.46
C ASP A 215 -5.83 24.24 -8.50
N GLY A 216 -4.57 23.84 -8.34
CA GLY A 216 -3.57 24.60 -7.58
C GLY A 216 -3.84 24.64 -6.06
N GLY A 217 -4.62 23.71 -5.53
CA GLY A 217 -5.01 23.64 -4.14
C GLY A 217 -3.97 22.96 -3.24
N HIS A 218 -4.45 22.40 -2.13
CA HIS A 218 -3.59 21.76 -1.12
C HIS A 218 -2.83 20.54 -1.66
N TYR A 219 -3.45 19.78 -2.58
CA TYR A 219 -2.75 18.71 -3.29
C TYR A 219 -1.51 19.21 -4.05
N ALA A 220 -1.65 20.31 -4.77
CA ALA A 220 -0.54 20.90 -5.52
C ALA A 220 0.59 21.39 -4.59
N GLU A 221 0.26 21.90 -3.39
CA GLU A 221 1.24 22.23 -2.35
C GLU A 221 1.99 20.99 -1.86
N LEU A 222 1.25 19.90 -1.55
CA LEU A 222 1.83 18.61 -1.14
C LEU A 222 2.71 18.02 -2.23
N TYR A 223 2.26 18.09 -3.49
CA TYR A 223 3.03 17.63 -4.63
C TYR A 223 4.37 18.38 -4.75
N ASN A 224 4.35 19.69 -4.70
CA ASN A 224 5.56 20.51 -4.79
C ASN A 224 6.52 20.27 -3.62
N THR A 225 6.01 19.99 -2.42
CA THR A 225 6.80 19.82 -1.21
C THR A 225 7.41 18.41 -1.10
N TYR A 226 6.64 17.35 -1.42
CA TYR A 226 7.02 15.97 -1.11
C TYR A 226 7.30 15.11 -2.33
N PHE A 227 6.64 15.37 -3.47
CA PHE A 227 6.63 14.45 -4.61
C PHE A 227 7.35 14.97 -5.86
N ARG A 228 7.46 16.27 -6.04
CA ARG A 228 8.04 16.89 -7.25
C ARG A 228 9.44 16.36 -7.55
N HIS A 229 10.26 16.16 -6.53
CA HIS A 229 11.63 15.65 -6.68
C HIS A 229 11.68 14.17 -7.13
N GLN A 230 10.58 13.42 -7.07
CA GLN A 230 10.45 12.06 -7.57
C GLN A 230 10.02 12.03 -9.06
N SER A 231 9.65 13.17 -9.65
CA SER A 231 9.26 13.21 -11.06
C SER A 231 10.49 13.08 -11.98
N LEU A 232 10.33 12.36 -13.08
CA LEU A 232 11.39 12.21 -14.10
C LEU A 232 11.84 13.57 -14.65
N GLU A 233 10.91 14.48 -14.88
CA GLU A 233 11.18 15.84 -15.35
C GLU A 233 12.10 16.62 -14.40
N TYR A 234 11.86 16.52 -13.08
CA TYR A 234 12.72 17.15 -12.08
C TYR A 234 14.12 16.53 -12.08
N ILE A 235 14.22 15.20 -12.18
CA ILE A 235 15.50 14.47 -12.21
C ILE A 235 16.29 14.82 -13.47
N GLU A 236 15.64 14.88 -14.63
CA GLU A 236 16.29 15.26 -15.91
C GLU A 236 16.77 16.70 -15.89
N ASN A 237 15.94 17.64 -15.40
CA ASN A 237 16.33 19.03 -15.27
C ASN A 237 17.51 19.22 -14.29
N ALA A 238 17.54 18.51 -13.18
CA ALA A 238 18.66 18.52 -12.24
C ALA A 238 19.95 17.97 -12.87
N LYS A 239 19.88 16.89 -13.68
CA LYS A 239 21.02 16.37 -14.43
C LYS A 239 21.55 17.35 -15.46
N ASN A 240 20.66 18.03 -16.18
CA ASN A 240 21.04 19.01 -17.20
C ASN A 240 21.77 20.22 -16.58
N VAL A 241 21.33 20.66 -15.41
CA VAL A 241 22.00 21.75 -14.66
C VAL A 241 23.39 21.30 -14.17
N LEU A 242 23.54 20.08 -13.68
CA LEU A 242 24.82 19.53 -13.22
C LEU A 242 25.82 19.30 -14.36
N ASN A 243 25.35 18.98 -15.56
CA ASN A 243 26.20 18.77 -16.74
C ASN A 243 26.57 20.08 -17.45
N ALA A 244 25.98 21.21 -17.06
CA ALA A 244 26.23 22.54 -17.62
C ALA A 244 27.27 23.35 -16.80
N VAL A 245 27.77 22.79 -15.70
CA VAL A 245 28.84 23.33 -14.83
C VAL A 245 30.11 22.53 -15.05
#